data_b23e5135c0a9684327ee71e7eb89eab7
#
_entry.id   b23e5135c0a9684327ee71e7eb89eab7
#
_cell.length_a   1.000
_cell.length_b   1.000
_cell.length_c   1.000
_cell.angle_alpha   90.00
_cell.angle_beta   90.00
_cell.angle_gamma   90.00
#
_symmetry.space_group_name_H-M   'P 1'
#
loop_
_entity.id
_entity.type
_entity.pdbx_description
1 polymer ?
#
loop_
_entity_poly.entity_id
_entity_poly.type
_entity_poly.pdbx_seq_one_letter_code
_entity_poly.pdbx_strand_id
1 'polypeptide(L)'
;MQSIPSLSRGMLIAALWLAHGPCAQAAEPSAPGAKNDVAAFFAANPPRPALPAAEPSIPLLTAGSPASETWETILGHRTVRNVSQPAIYPVRPAPGKANGTALVIAPGGAFLGLAFDTEGMMLANYLAQQGVTCFVLKYRLDPTPQDVGGFMRTIGERMSKAKPRMTRGDLIDSKAQPLAQLDGLAAIEWVRTHAGDYGIDPHRIGILGFSAGGMTAMNVATAYSASSRPDFVGVIYGAAPERPVPKDAPPVFIAVAADDGLLGYASVPIFEDWRAAGKSAEMHVYAAGEHGFGMRGVGTSADHWNEHFVQWLKASRMMP
;
A
#
# COMPACT_ATOMS: atom_id res chain seq x y z
N MET A 1 -35.53 51.99 -42.80
CA MET A 1 -34.73 53.22 -42.68
C MET A 1 -33.71 53.06 -41.56
N GLN A 2 -32.46 53.08 -41.95
CA GLN A 2 -31.24 53.40 -41.23
C GLN A 2 -30.81 52.52 -40.02
N SER A 3 -29.80 51.79 -40.35
CA SER A 3 -28.77 51.18 -39.54
C SER A 3 -28.05 52.16 -38.59
N ILE A 4 -27.68 51.72 -37.37
CA ILE A 4 -26.63 52.34 -36.56
C ILE A 4 -25.66 51.27 -36.10
N PRO A 5 -24.33 51.48 -36.17
CA PRO A 5 -23.31 50.48 -36.00
C PRO A 5 -22.82 50.30 -34.55
N SER A 6 -22.20 49.14 -34.35
CA SER A 6 -21.45 48.74 -33.14
C SER A 6 -20.30 49.73 -32.84
N LEU A 7 -20.14 50.07 -31.57
CA LEU A 7 -18.94 50.69 -31.05
C LEU A 7 -18.41 49.89 -29.86
N SER A 8 -17.21 49.45 -30.06
CA SER A 8 -16.28 48.87 -29.11
C SER A 8 -16.04 49.77 -27.90
N ARG A 9 -16.04 49.24 -26.71
CA ARG A 9 -15.40 49.86 -25.57
C ARG A 9 -14.33 48.94 -24.99
N GLY A 10 -13.12 49.18 -25.42
CA GLY A 10 -11.94 48.83 -24.70
C GLY A 10 -11.57 49.98 -23.72
N MET A 11 -10.78 49.63 -22.78
CA MET A 11 -9.88 50.44 -21.96
C MET A 11 -10.28 50.81 -20.51
N LEU A 12 -9.32 50.47 -19.72
CA LEU A 12 -8.83 50.97 -18.42
C LEU A 12 -9.48 50.33 -17.18
N ILE A 13 -8.72 49.43 -16.54
CA ILE A 13 -8.19 49.74 -15.19
C ILE A 13 -6.83 49.02 -15.09
N ALA A 14 -5.78 49.81 -15.04
CA ALA A 14 -4.44 49.41 -14.64
C ALA A 14 -4.29 49.65 -13.10
N ALA A 15 -3.37 48.88 -12.55
CA ALA A 15 -2.73 49.09 -11.24
C ALA A 15 -3.45 48.58 -9.98
N LEU A 16 -3.02 47.36 -9.57
CA LEU A 16 -2.52 47.11 -8.21
C LEU A 16 -1.70 45.82 -8.22
N TRP A 17 -0.45 45.95 -8.61
CA TRP A 17 0.60 44.92 -8.36
C TRP A 17 1.32 45.35 -7.07
N LEU A 18 1.17 44.62 -5.98
CA LEU A 18 2.17 44.55 -4.91
C LEU A 18 2.06 43.20 -4.17
N ALA A 19 3.16 42.45 -4.25
CA ALA A 19 3.60 41.44 -3.29
C ALA A 19 2.79 40.14 -3.15
N HIS A 20 3.00 39.20 -4.07
CA HIS A 20 2.99 37.76 -3.75
C HIS A 20 4.23 37.14 -4.38
N GLY A 21 5.04 36.47 -3.54
CA GLY A 21 6.22 35.72 -3.95
C GLY A 21 5.88 34.61 -4.97
N PRO A 22 6.88 33.96 -5.55
CA PRO A 22 6.65 33.01 -6.63
C PRO A 22 5.78 31.84 -6.12
N CYS A 23 4.55 31.82 -6.60
CA CYS A 23 3.71 30.65 -6.53
C CYS A 23 4.47 29.53 -7.25
N ALA A 24 4.84 28.47 -6.57
CA ALA A 24 5.38 27.30 -7.22
C ALA A 24 4.38 26.88 -8.29
N GLN A 25 4.81 26.87 -9.55
CA GLN A 25 4.00 26.35 -10.65
C GLN A 25 3.64 24.92 -10.28
N ALA A 26 2.34 24.67 -10.08
CA ALA A 26 1.83 23.31 -10.02
C ALA A 26 2.31 22.60 -11.30
N ALA A 27 3.00 21.50 -11.16
CA ALA A 27 3.40 20.67 -12.28
C ALA A 27 2.13 20.34 -13.08
N GLU A 28 2.17 20.53 -14.40
CA GLU A 28 1.07 20.13 -15.25
C GLU A 28 0.81 18.63 -15.03
N PRO A 29 -0.46 18.17 -14.94
CA PRO A 29 -0.75 16.76 -14.81
C PRO A 29 -0.15 16.03 -16.00
N SER A 30 0.69 15.04 -15.73
CA SER A 30 1.28 14.19 -16.75
C SER A 30 0.17 13.60 -17.63
N ALA A 31 0.37 13.62 -18.94
CA ALA A 31 -0.62 13.13 -19.90
C ALA A 31 -1.04 11.69 -19.55
N PRO A 32 -2.34 11.36 -19.58
CA PRO A 32 -2.81 10.00 -19.31
C PRO A 32 -2.24 9.05 -20.36
N GLY A 33 -1.27 8.21 -19.94
CA GLY A 33 -0.65 7.21 -20.81
C GLY A 33 0.88 7.13 -20.77
N ALA A 34 1.59 7.95 -20.00
CA ALA A 34 3.00 7.69 -19.70
C ALA A 34 3.08 6.36 -18.95
N LYS A 35 3.52 5.30 -19.63
CA LYS A 35 3.93 4.05 -18.97
C LYS A 35 5.04 4.46 -18.04
N ASN A 36 4.83 4.29 -16.71
CA ASN A 36 5.90 4.44 -15.75
C ASN A 36 7.03 3.54 -16.24
N ASP A 37 8.10 4.12 -16.74
CA ASP A 37 9.24 3.36 -17.22
C ASP A 37 10.04 2.89 -16.00
N VAL A 38 9.58 1.76 -15.43
CA VAL A 38 10.20 1.12 -14.28
C VAL A 38 11.68 0.86 -14.54
N ALA A 39 12.05 0.54 -15.79
CA ALA A 39 13.45 0.31 -16.14
C ALA A 39 14.26 1.62 -16.07
N ALA A 40 13.72 2.72 -16.58
CA ALA A 40 14.36 4.04 -16.48
C ALA A 40 14.47 4.51 -15.01
N PHE A 41 13.42 4.29 -14.21
CA PHE A 41 13.46 4.61 -12.78
C PHE A 41 14.62 3.90 -12.07
N PHE A 42 14.74 2.60 -12.23
CA PHE A 42 15.81 1.84 -11.58
C PHE A 42 17.21 2.11 -12.19
N ALA A 43 17.29 2.42 -13.48
CA ALA A 43 18.55 2.86 -14.09
C ALA A 43 19.06 4.16 -13.45
N ALA A 44 18.15 5.08 -13.13
CA ALA A 44 18.47 6.32 -12.42
C ALA A 44 18.71 6.10 -10.90
N ASN A 45 18.08 5.07 -10.31
CA ASN A 45 18.10 4.79 -8.87
C ASN A 45 18.48 3.32 -8.60
N PRO A 46 19.71 2.89 -8.93
CA PRO A 46 20.10 1.49 -8.79
C PRO A 46 20.06 1.06 -7.31
N PRO A 47 19.57 -0.16 -7.04
CA PRO A 47 19.63 -0.74 -5.71
C PRO A 47 21.07 -0.78 -5.20
N ARG A 48 21.29 -0.45 -3.91
CA ARG A 48 22.58 -0.52 -3.24
C ARG A 48 22.50 -1.52 -2.08
N PRO A 49 23.52 -2.34 -1.82
CA PRO A 49 23.53 -3.25 -0.69
C PRO A 49 23.20 -2.53 0.62
N ALA A 50 22.40 -3.17 1.46
CA ALA A 50 22.04 -2.69 2.79
C ALA A 50 22.18 -3.83 3.82
N LEU A 51 22.31 -3.45 5.08
CA LEU A 51 22.21 -4.42 6.18
C LEU A 51 20.75 -4.83 6.37
N PRO A 52 20.51 -6.08 6.81
CA PRO A 52 19.18 -6.51 7.26
C PRO A 52 18.60 -5.55 8.30
N ALA A 53 17.29 -5.55 8.42
CA ALA A 53 16.61 -4.78 9.44
C ALA A 53 17.15 -5.16 10.83
N ALA A 54 17.61 -4.16 11.59
CA ALA A 54 18.11 -4.35 12.95
C ALA A 54 17.00 -4.45 13.99
N GLU A 55 15.76 -4.12 13.59
CA GLU A 55 14.57 -4.21 14.43
C GLU A 55 14.30 -5.67 14.83
N PRO A 56 13.90 -5.95 16.09
CA PRO A 56 13.53 -7.28 16.50
C PRO A 56 12.46 -7.87 15.59
N SER A 57 12.64 -9.12 15.16
CA SER A 57 11.67 -9.81 14.32
C SER A 57 11.19 -11.10 14.99
N ILE A 58 9.97 -11.49 14.66
CA ILE A 58 9.32 -12.70 15.15
C ILE A 58 9.10 -13.61 13.94
N PRO A 59 9.78 -14.76 13.87
CA PRO A 59 9.56 -15.73 12.80
C PRO A 59 8.14 -16.31 12.86
N LEU A 60 7.49 -16.45 11.70
CA LEU A 60 6.17 -17.08 11.61
C LEU A 60 6.24 -18.58 11.30
N LEU A 61 7.40 -19.06 10.84
CA LEU A 61 7.67 -20.48 10.59
C LEU A 61 8.91 -20.92 11.35
N THR A 62 8.90 -22.15 11.86
CA THR A 62 9.96 -22.69 12.73
C THR A 62 11.08 -23.43 12.00
N ALA A 63 10.97 -23.69 10.71
CA ALA A 63 11.96 -24.46 9.98
C ALA A 63 12.09 -24.02 8.52
N GLY A 64 13.32 -23.80 8.10
CA GLY A 64 13.76 -23.54 6.73
C GLY A 64 15.19 -23.00 6.77
N SER A 65 16.05 -23.42 5.85
CA SER A 65 17.33 -22.73 5.68
C SER A 65 17.03 -21.29 5.26
N PRO A 66 17.68 -20.29 5.85
CA PRO A 66 17.58 -18.94 5.33
C PRO A 66 18.13 -18.98 3.90
N ALA A 67 17.22 -18.95 2.92
CA ALA A 67 17.65 -18.60 1.58
C ALA A 67 18.33 -17.23 1.66
N SER A 68 19.21 -16.94 0.73
CA SER A 68 19.99 -15.71 0.70
C SER A 68 19.07 -14.48 0.51
N GLU A 69 18.42 -14.03 1.58
CA GLU A 69 17.70 -12.76 1.58
C GLU A 69 18.66 -11.66 1.15
N THR A 70 18.19 -10.80 0.29
CA THR A 70 18.99 -9.67 -0.19
C THR A 70 18.35 -8.38 0.29
N TRP A 71 19.05 -7.68 1.16
CA TRP A 71 18.67 -6.35 1.62
C TRP A 71 19.41 -5.28 0.82
N GLU A 72 18.63 -4.30 0.35
CA GLU A 72 19.09 -3.22 -0.50
C GLU A 72 18.42 -1.92 -0.10
N THR A 73 19.02 -0.78 -0.48
CA THR A 73 18.35 0.52 -0.44
C THR A 73 18.06 1.01 -1.84
N ILE A 74 16.87 1.55 -2.03
CA ILE A 74 16.44 2.28 -3.23
C ILE A 74 16.01 3.65 -2.76
N LEU A 75 16.59 4.72 -3.29
CA LEU A 75 16.37 6.09 -2.81
C LEU A 75 16.60 6.27 -1.30
N GLY A 76 17.52 5.49 -0.71
CA GLY A 76 17.81 5.54 0.73
C GLY A 76 16.85 4.74 1.62
N HIS A 77 15.83 4.10 1.06
CA HIS A 77 14.86 3.27 1.78
C HIS A 77 15.16 1.79 1.61
N ARG A 78 15.07 1.01 2.71
CA ARG A 78 15.31 -0.42 2.70
C ARG A 78 14.24 -1.17 1.93
N THR A 79 14.70 -2.09 1.11
CA THR A 79 13.92 -3.11 0.43
C THR A 79 14.52 -4.47 0.72
N VAL A 80 13.72 -5.53 0.66
CA VAL A 80 14.21 -6.91 0.82
C VAL A 80 13.62 -7.79 -0.27
N ARG A 81 14.42 -8.69 -0.83
CA ARG A 81 14.02 -9.69 -1.82
C ARG A 81 14.54 -11.07 -1.46
N ASN A 82 14.08 -12.10 -2.18
CA ASN A 82 14.41 -13.49 -1.91
C ASN A 82 14.02 -13.95 -0.49
N VAL A 83 12.89 -13.45 0.01
CA VAL A 83 12.36 -13.85 1.31
C VAL A 83 11.80 -15.26 1.22
N SER A 84 12.36 -16.19 1.98
CA SER A 84 11.86 -17.57 2.16
C SER A 84 11.40 -17.83 3.59
N GLN A 85 11.81 -17.00 4.56
CA GLN A 85 11.45 -17.09 5.97
C GLN A 85 10.56 -15.89 6.34
N PRO A 86 9.24 -16.09 6.45
CA PRO A 86 8.33 -15.02 6.82
C PRO A 86 8.52 -14.63 8.28
N ALA A 87 8.43 -13.33 8.55
CA ALA A 87 8.54 -12.79 9.90
C ALA A 87 7.70 -11.52 10.02
N ILE A 88 7.35 -11.15 11.26
CA ILE A 88 6.73 -9.87 11.58
C ILE A 88 7.68 -9.03 12.44
N TYR A 89 7.66 -7.72 12.19
CA TYR A 89 8.48 -6.74 12.90
C TYR A 89 7.56 -5.83 13.71
N PRO A 90 7.50 -6.00 15.05
CA PRO A 90 6.61 -5.22 15.89
C PRO A 90 7.10 -3.77 16.05
N VAL A 91 6.18 -2.83 15.88
CA VAL A 91 6.36 -1.40 16.17
C VAL A 91 5.31 -1.00 17.19
N ARG A 92 5.75 -0.68 18.41
CA ARG A 92 4.86 -0.38 19.54
C ARG A 92 4.68 1.13 19.71
N PRO A 93 3.50 1.57 20.12
CA PRO A 93 3.31 2.91 20.68
C PRO A 93 4.24 3.15 21.87
N ALA A 94 4.46 4.43 22.17
CA ALA A 94 5.16 4.80 23.42
C ALA A 94 4.45 4.19 24.65
N PRO A 95 5.18 3.93 25.76
CA PRO A 95 4.59 3.34 26.96
C PRO A 95 3.33 4.08 27.43
N GLY A 96 2.25 3.34 27.67
CA GLY A 96 0.95 3.89 28.10
C GLY A 96 0.14 4.59 26.97
N LYS A 97 0.56 4.53 25.74
CA LYS A 97 -0.15 5.15 24.59
C LYS A 97 -0.88 4.15 23.69
N ALA A 98 -0.72 2.84 23.93
CA ALA A 98 -1.43 1.82 23.16
C ALA A 98 -2.95 1.95 23.36
N ASN A 99 -3.69 1.96 22.25
CA ASN A 99 -5.15 2.12 22.24
C ASN A 99 -5.92 0.80 22.05
N GLY A 100 -5.20 -0.31 22.01
CA GLY A 100 -5.75 -1.66 21.87
C GLY A 100 -5.95 -2.10 20.41
N THR A 101 -5.74 -1.23 19.41
CA THR A 101 -5.83 -1.58 18.00
C THR A 101 -4.50 -2.15 17.51
N ALA A 102 -4.55 -3.18 16.65
CA ALA A 102 -3.36 -3.70 15.98
C ALA A 102 -3.53 -3.76 14.46
N LEU A 103 -2.41 -3.63 13.75
CA LEU A 103 -2.37 -3.68 12.30
C LEU A 103 -1.17 -4.50 11.80
N VAL A 104 -1.43 -5.55 11.02
CA VAL A 104 -0.42 -6.22 10.19
C VAL A 104 -0.28 -5.42 8.91
N ILE A 105 0.95 -5.03 8.54
CA ILE A 105 1.23 -4.22 7.34
C ILE A 105 2.00 -5.08 6.35
N ALA A 106 1.45 -5.27 5.16
CA ALA A 106 2.04 -6.02 4.06
C ALA A 106 2.58 -5.07 2.99
N PRO A 107 3.90 -4.84 2.90
CA PRO A 107 4.49 -3.97 1.87
C PRO A 107 4.29 -4.50 0.45
N GLY A 108 4.32 -3.63 -0.55
CA GLY A 108 4.30 -4.00 -1.97
C GLY A 108 5.68 -4.35 -2.51
N GLY A 109 5.72 -4.67 -3.81
CA GLY A 109 6.94 -5.02 -4.54
C GLY A 109 6.77 -6.16 -5.52
N ALA A 110 5.55 -6.32 -6.08
CA ALA A 110 5.22 -7.26 -7.16
C ALA A 110 5.51 -8.73 -6.83
N PHE A 111 5.54 -9.12 -5.57
CA PHE A 111 5.99 -10.43 -5.06
C PHE A 111 7.46 -10.77 -5.40
N LEU A 112 8.26 -9.81 -5.84
CA LEU A 112 9.69 -9.94 -6.13
C LEU A 112 10.56 -9.27 -5.07
N GLY A 113 10.00 -8.32 -4.34
CA GLY A 113 10.63 -7.59 -3.25
C GLY A 113 9.58 -7.02 -2.30
N LEU A 114 10.03 -6.40 -1.21
CA LEU A 114 9.20 -5.65 -0.28
C LEU A 114 9.76 -4.25 -0.10
N ALA A 115 8.94 -3.23 -0.31
CA ALA A 115 9.25 -1.83 0.01
C ALA A 115 9.20 -1.63 1.54
N PHE A 116 10.17 -2.24 2.25
CA PHE A 116 10.12 -2.47 3.69
C PHE A 116 9.99 -1.18 4.51
N ASP A 117 10.68 -0.12 4.11
CA ASP A 117 10.59 1.16 4.81
C ASP A 117 9.36 1.96 4.37
N THR A 118 9.21 2.24 3.07
CA THR A 118 8.20 3.19 2.57
C THR A 118 6.76 2.68 2.66
N GLU A 119 6.56 1.37 2.63
CA GLU A 119 5.24 0.73 2.71
C GLU A 119 5.09 -0.19 3.94
N GLY A 120 6.08 -0.15 4.84
CA GLY A 120 6.08 -0.91 6.08
C GLY A 120 6.38 -0.01 7.28
N MET A 121 7.68 0.21 7.56
CA MET A 121 8.14 0.86 8.79
C MET A 121 7.66 2.31 8.93
N MET A 122 7.59 3.09 7.83
CA MET A 122 7.13 4.48 7.89
C MET A 122 5.66 4.56 8.30
N LEU A 123 4.79 3.72 7.72
CA LEU A 123 3.39 3.64 8.15
C LEU A 123 3.27 3.13 9.58
N ALA A 124 4.03 2.10 9.94
CA ALA A 124 4.01 1.53 11.29
C ALA A 124 4.37 2.57 12.34
N ASN A 125 5.41 3.36 12.10
CA ASN A 125 5.83 4.45 13.00
C ASN A 125 4.78 5.57 13.08
N TYR A 126 4.18 5.95 11.95
CA TYR A 126 3.09 6.94 11.94
C TYR A 126 1.90 6.48 12.78
N LEU A 127 1.45 5.24 12.60
CA LEU A 127 0.30 4.69 13.33
C LEU A 127 0.63 4.42 14.81
N ALA A 128 1.88 4.08 15.15
CA ALA A 128 2.31 3.93 16.53
C ALA A 128 2.20 5.26 17.31
N GLN A 129 2.44 6.40 16.66
CA GLN A 129 2.20 7.73 17.24
C GLN A 129 0.70 7.97 17.51
N GLN A 130 -0.19 7.29 16.79
CA GLN A 130 -1.65 7.31 17.00
C GLN A 130 -2.13 6.25 17.99
N GLY A 131 -1.21 5.50 18.61
CA GLY A 131 -1.53 4.46 19.60
C GLY A 131 -1.82 3.06 19.03
N VAL A 132 -1.65 2.84 17.73
CA VAL A 132 -1.85 1.53 17.09
C VAL A 132 -0.57 0.70 17.18
N THR A 133 -0.67 -0.54 17.64
CA THR A 133 0.46 -1.49 17.59
C THR A 133 0.54 -2.10 16.19
N CYS A 134 1.66 -1.92 15.52
CA CYS A 134 1.86 -2.40 14.15
C CYS A 134 2.83 -3.56 14.07
N PHE A 135 2.66 -4.42 13.05
CA PHE A 135 3.52 -5.54 12.73
C PHE A 135 3.81 -5.53 11.24
N VAL A 136 5.02 -5.13 10.85
CA VAL A 136 5.41 -5.13 9.44
C VAL A 136 5.69 -6.56 9.02
N LEU A 137 4.96 -7.06 8.03
CA LEU A 137 5.05 -8.43 7.54
C LEU A 137 6.11 -8.55 6.43
N LYS A 138 7.15 -9.29 6.70
CA LYS A 138 8.11 -9.79 5.71
C LYS A 138 7.59 -11.14 5.22
N TYR A 139 6.80 -11.16 4.17
CA TYR A 139 6.20 -12.37 3.60
C TYR A 139 7.07 -12.98 2.49
N ARG A 140 6.85 -14.26 2.19
CA ARG A 140 7.59 -15.02 1.17
C ARG A 140 7.40 -14.45 -0.23
N LEU A 141 8.47 -14.50 -1.01
CA LEU A 141 8.56 -13.88 -2.34
C LEU A 141 9.01 -14.91 -3.37
N ASP A 142 8.72 -14.61 -4.64
CA ASP A 142 9.35 -15.31 -5.75
C ASP A 142 10.85 -15.05 -5.77
N PRO A 143 11.68 -16.09 -6.05
CA PRO A 143 13.12 -15.92 -6.12
C PRO A 143 13.52 -15.02 -7.30
N THR A 144 14.53 -14.21 -7.07
CA THR A 144 15.13 -13.32 -8.07
C THR A 144 16.65 -13.55 -8.16
N PRO A 145 17.28 -13.27 -9.32
CA PRO A 145 18.73 -13.26 -9.41
C PRO A 145 19.38 -12.36 -8.36
N GLN A 146 20.55 -12.78 -7.85
CA GLN A 146 21.27 -12.00 -6.84
C GLN A 146 21.82 -10.69 -7.41
N ASP A 147 22.29 -10.73 -8.67
CA ASP A 147 22.80 -9.54 -9.33
C ASP A 147 21.69 -8.55 -9.69
N VAL A 148 22.00 -7.27 -9.59
CA VAL A 148 21.05 -6.18 -9.83
C VAL A 148 20.49 -6.20 -11.25
N GLY A 149 21.32 -6.51 -12.26
CA GLY A 149 20.89 -6.56 -13.66
C GLY A 149 19.85 -7.66 -13.92
N GLY A 150 20.05 -8.85 -13.35
CA GLY A 150 19.10 -9.96 -13.40
C GLY A 150 17.80 -9.63 -12.68
N PHE A 151 17.89 -9.04 -11.49
CA PHE A 151 16.72 -8.58 -10.74
C PHE A 151 15.90 -7.56 -11.55
N MET A 152 16.56 -6.58 -12.17
CA MET A 152 15.93 -5.56 -12.97
C MET A 152 15.20 -6.13 -14.20
N ARG A 153 15.83 -7.11 -14.88
CA ARG A 153 15.16 -7.82 -15.99
C ARG A 153 13.91 -8.55 -15.50
N THR A 154 13.98 -9.23 -14.36
CA THR A 154 12.83 -9.94 -13.77
C THR A 154 11.68 -9.00 -13.44
N ILE A 155 11.96 -7.82 -12.86
CA ILE A 155 10.93 -6.79 -12.62
C ILE A 155 10.32 -6.34 -13.96
N GLY A 156 11.15 -5.97 -14.94
CA GLY A 156 10.69 -5.50 -16.25
C GLY A 156 9.78 -6.53 -16.95
N GLU A 157 10.17 -7.80 -16.94
CA GLU A 157 9.37 -8.90 -17.48
C GLU A 157 8.05 -9.08 -16.74
N ARG A 158 8.05 -8.99 -15.41
CA ARG A 158 6.82 -9.08 -14.61
C ARG A 158 5.88 -7.92 -14.88
N MET A 159 6.39 -6.70 -14.90
CA MET A 159 5.59 -5.50 -15.16
C MET A 159 5.04 -5.47 -16.58
N SER A 160 5.78 -5.95 -17.57
CA SER A 160 5.30 -6.04 -18.96
C SER A 160 4.13 -7.02 -19.13
N LYS A 161 4.02 -8.02 -18.26
CA LYS A 161 2.96 -9.03 -18.25
C LYS A 161 1.80 -8.67 -17.32
N ALA A 162 1.94 -7.64 -16.47
CA ALA A 162 0.87 -7.20 -15.60
C ALA A 162 -0.34 -6.78 -16.44
N LYS A 163 -1.51 -7.30 -16.09
CA LYS A 163 -2.76 -6.98 -16.79
C LYS A 163 -3.25 -5.63 -16.29
N PRO A 164 -3.36 -4.61 -17.14
CA PRO A 164 -3.87 -3.31 -16.69
C PRO A 164 -5.38 -3.31 -16.61
N ARG A 165 -5.92 -2.62 -15.57
CA ARG A 165 -7.23 -1.98 -15.47
C ARG A 165 -8.45 -2.87 -15.27
N MET A 166 -9.18 -2.62 -14.18
CA MET A 166 -10.55 -3.06 -13.86
C MET A 166 -10.84 -4.56 -14.06
N THR A 167 -9.82 -5.39 -14.02
CA THR A 167 -9.98 -6.84 -14.09
C THR A 167 -9.90 -7.44 -12.70
N ARG A 168 -10.74 -8.44 -12.44
CA ARG A 168 -10.64 -9.32 -11.26
C ARG A 168 -9.60 -10.40 -11.52
N GLY A 169 -9.06 -10.97 -10.45
CA GLY A 169 -8.15 -12.10 -10.52
C GLY A 169 -6.68 -11.74 -10.41
N ASP A 170 -5.83 -12.68 -10.74
CA ASP A 170 -4.38 -12.55 -10.61
C ASP A 170 -3.82 -11.59 -11.67
N LEU A 171 -3.64 -10.33 -11.27
CA LEU A 171 -3.04 -9.29 -12.13
C LEU A 171 -1.54 -9.48 -12.27
N ILE A 172 -0.93 -10.18 -11.32
CA ILE A 172 0.49 -10.49 -11.27
C ILE A 172 0.63 -12.01 -11.17
N ASP A 173 1.22 -12.64 -12.18
CA ASP A 173 1.56 -14.07 -12.13
C ASP A 173 2.72 -14.28 -11.13
N SER A 174 2.41 -14.92 -10.00
CA SER A 174 3.37 -15.15 -8.90
C SER A 174 3.07 -16.47 -8.19
N LYS A 175 4.10 -17.29 -8.05
CA LYS A 175 4.04 -18.52 -7.23
C LYS A 175 4.08 -18.19 -5.73
N ALA A 176 4.59 -17.04 -5.36
CA ALA A 176 4.65 -16.59 -3.97
C ALA A 176 3.31 -16.05 -3.46
N GLN A 177 2.37 -15.65 -4.33
CA GLN A 177 1.09 -15.08 -3.90
C GLN A 177 0.30 -15.98 -2.93
N PRO A 178 0.13 -17.30 -3.14
CA PRO A 178 -0.51 -18.19 -2.17
C PRO A 178 0.29 -18.31 -0.87
N LEU A 179 1.63 -18.26 -0.94
CA LEU A 179 2.49 -18.32 0.23
C LEU A 179 2.38 -17.04 1.06
N ALA A 180 2.34 -15.87 0.41
CA ALA A 180 2.13 -14.58 1.06
C ALA A 180 0.77 -14.51 1.78
N GLN A 181 -0.28 -15.11 1.19
CA GLN A 181 -1.57 -15.27 1.87
C GLN A 181 -1.45 -16.08 3.17
N LEU A 182 -0.77 -17.24 3.11
CA LEU A 182 -0.56 -18.07 4.31
C LEU A 182 0.25 -17.33 5.38
N ASP A 183 1.24 -16.54 4.98
CA ASP A 183 2.04 -15.74 5.89
C ASP A 183 1.22 -14.63 6.54
N GLY A 184 0.32 -14.00 5.79
CA GLY A 184 -0.62 -13.00 6.31
C GLY A 184 -1.62 -13.58 7.30
N LEU A 185 -2.16 -14.77 7.02
CA LEU A 185 -3.05 -15.51 7.93
C LEU A 185 -2.32 -15.87 9.23
N ALA A 186 -1.10 -16.41 9.11
CA ALA A 186 -0.26 -16.75 10.26
C ALA A 186 0.09 -15.52 11.11
N ALA A 187 0.34 -14.36 10.46
CA ALA A 187 0.60 -13.11 11.16
C ALA A 187 -0.61 -12.65 12.01
N ILE A 188 -1.82 -12.65 11.44
CA ILE A 188 -3.05 -12.30 12.16
C ILE A 188 -3.28 -13.26 13.34
N GLU A 189 -3.14 -14.57 13.12
CA GLU A 189 -3.30 -15.58 14.16
C GLU A 189 -2.27 -15.41 15.27
N TRP A 190 -1.00 -15.19 14.91
CA TRP A 190 0.05 -14.92 15.89
C TRP A 190 -0.27 -13.69 16.74
N VAL A 191 -0.62 -12.56 16.12
CA VAL A 191 -0.97 -11.30 16.80
C VAL A 191 -2.16 -11.52 17.74
N ARG A 192 -3.19 -12.24 17.31
CA ARG A 192 -4.37 -12.53 18.13
C ARG A 192 -4.03 -13.39 19.33
N THR A 193 -3.20 -14.41 19.15
CA THR A 193 -2.78 -15.31 20.23
C THR A 193 -1.93 -14.59 21.29
N HIS A 194 -1.13 -13.59 20.85
CA HIS A 194 -0.25 -12.81 21.74
C HIS A 194 -0.81 -11.42 22.07
N ALA A 195 -2.10 -11.19 21.86
CA ALA A 195 -2.71 -9.87 22.02
C ALA A 195 -2.48 -9.27 23.42
N GLY A 196 -2.53 -10.12 24.47
CA GLY A 196 -2.29 -9.70 25.84
C GLY A 196 -0.88 -9.14 26.07
N ASP A 197 0.16 -9.71 25.45
CA ASP A 197 1.56 -9.30 25.59
C ASP A 197 1.83 -7.91 25.00
N TYR A 198 0.93 -7.45 24.14
CA TYR A 198 1.02 -6.19 23.42
C TYR A 198 -0.04 -5.17 23.81
N GLY A 199 -0.93 -5.50 24.77
CA GLY A 199 -2.04 -4.63 25.15
C GLY A 199 -3.04 -4.41 24.01
N ILE A 200 -3.25 -5.44 23.19
CA ILE A 200 -4.14 -5.44 22.03
C ILE A 200 -5.48 -6.06 22.41
N ASP A 201 -6.57 -5.47 21.90
CA ASP A 201 -7.88 -6.09 21.90
C ASP A 201 -7.93 -7.13 20.76
N PRO A 202 -8.15 -8.44 21.04
CA PRO A 202 -8.15 -9.49 20.03
C PRO A 202 -9.26 -9.34 18.97
N HIS A 203 -10.21 -8.42 19.17
CA HIS A 203 -11.29 -8.07 18.23
C HIS A 203 -11.02 -6.77 17.46
N ARG A 204 -9.80 -6.22 17.54
CA ARG A 204 -9.38 -5.02 16.81
C ARG A 204 -8.02 -5.21 16.10
N ILE A 205 -7.90 -6.31 15.37
CA ILE A 205 -6.71 -6.70 14.63
C ILE A 205 -7.00 -6.67 13.14
N GLY A 206 -6.37 -5.77 12.40
CA GLY A 206 -6.53 -5.64 10.95
C GLY A 206 -5.30 -6.03 10.16
N ILE A 207 -5.48 -6.05 8.84
CA ILE A 207 -4.39 -6.13 7.87
C ILE A 207 -4.52 -4.98 6.86
N LEU A 208 -3.39 -4.35 6.53
CA LEU A 208 -3.32 -3.38 5.44
C LEU A 208 -2.17 -3.75 4.53
N GLY A 209 -2.38 -3.61 3.23
CA GLY A 209 -1.30 -3.85 2.29
C GLY A 209 -1.29 -2.89 1.12
N PHE A 210 -0.10 -2.79 0.51
CA PHE A 210 0.18 -1.91 -0.62
C PHE A 210 0.47 -2.74 -1.87
N SER A 211 -0.09 -2.42 -3.02
CA SER A 211 0.19 -3.10 -4.28
C SER A 211 0.06 -4.64 -4.16
N ALA A 212 1.11 -5.41 -4.37
CA ALA A 212 1.14 -6.86 -4.13
C ALA A 212 0.79 -7.22 -2.67
N GLY A 213 1.20 -6.40 -1.69
CA GLY A 213 0.75 -6.52 -0.30
C GLY A 213 -0.75 -6.25 -0.14
N GLY A 214 -1.33 -5.34 -0.93
CA GLY A 214 -2.77 -5.11 -1.00
C GLY A 214 -3.53 -6.33 -1.55
N MET A 215 -2.97 -7.00 -2.55
CA MET A 215 -3.48 -8.30 -3.04
C MET A 215 -3.38 -9.36 -1.94
N THR A 216 -2.27 -9.39 -1.18
CA THR A 216 -2.09 -10.29 -0.02
C THR A 216 -3.16 -10.01 1.04
N ALA A 217 -3.39 -8.74 1.41
CA ALA A 217 -4.42 -8.36 2.37
C ALA A 217 -5.83 -8.80 1.91
N MET A 218 -6.14 -8.66 0.62
CA MET A 218 -7.41 -9.12 0.05
C MET A 218 -7.52 -10.66 0.02
N ASN A 219 -6.43 -11.37 -0.27
CA ASN A 219 -6.42 -12.83 -0.20
C ASN A 219 -6.66 -13.33 1.23
N VAL A 220 -6.09 -12.65 2.23
CA VAL A 220 -6.37 -12.90 3.65
C VAL A 220 -7.83 -12.59 3.99
N ALA A 221 -8.36 -11.45 3.52
CA ALA A 221 -9.74 -11.01 3.79
C ALA A 221 -10.83 -11.88 3.15
N THR A 222 -10.46 -12.77 2.23
CA THR A 222 -11.40 -13.65 1.51
C THR A 222 -11.21 -15.13 1.79
N ALA A 223 -10.18 -15.53 2.57
CA ALA A 223 -9.91 -16.93 2.86
C ALA A 223 -9.20 -17.08 4.23
N TYR A 224 -9.97 -17.00 5.30
CA TYR A 224 -9.49 -17.06 6.69
C TYR A 224 -10.21 -18.15 7.48
N SER A 225 -9.64 -18.53 8.61
CA SER A 225 -10.29 -19.25 9.71
C SER A 225 -10.76 -18.26 10.79
N ALA A 226 -11.46 -18.74 11.79
CA ALA A 226 -11.89 -17.90 12.92
C ALA A 226 -10.69 -17.26 13.66
N SER A 227 -9.55 -17.97 13.79
CA SER A 227 -8.33 -17.46 14.45
C SER A 227 -7.56 -16.44 13.62
N SER A 228 -7.63 -16.55 12.29
CA SER A 228 -6.88 -15.70 11.35
C SER A 228 -7.74 -14.65 10.64
N ARG A 229 -9.02 -14.49 11.01
CA ARG A 229 -9.91 -13.49 10.41
C ARG A 229 -9.47 -12.08 10.83
N PRO A 230 -9.17 -11.17 9.88
CA PRO A 230 -8.95 -9.78 10.22
C PRO A 230 -10.26 -9.10 10.62
N ASP A 231 -10.21 -8.14 11.56
CA ASP A 231 -11.39 -7.39 12.00
C ASP A 231 -11.66 -6.18 11.10
N PHE A 232 -10.64 -5.72 10.36
CA PHE A 232 -10.73 -4.69 9.32
C PHE A 232 -9.59 -4.86 8.30
N VAL A 233 -9.77 -4.30 7.11
CA VAL A 233 -8.81 -4.42 6.00
C VAL A 233 -8.54 -3.07 5.36
N GLY A 234 -7.27 -2.79 5.04
CA GLY A 234 -6.84 -1.66 4.22
C GLY A 234 -6.20 -2.15 2.92
N VAL A 235 -6.56 -1.53 1.81
CA VAL A 235 -6.00 -1.83 0.49
C VAL A 235 -5.56 -0.54 -0.18
N ILE A 236 -4.26 -0.38 -0.36
CA ILE A 236 -3.68 0.79 -0.99
C ILE A 236 -3.16 0.36 -2.37
N TYR A 237 -3.75 0.91 -3.43
CA TYR A 237 -3.49 0.56 -4.83
C TYR A 237 -3.28 -0.95 -5.08
N GLY A 238 -4.11 -1.78 -4.45
CA GLY A 238 -4.12 -3.23 -4.63
C GLY A 238 -5.12 -3.68 -5.69
N ALA A 239 -5.46 -4.97 -5.68
CA ALA A 239 -6.44 -5.56 -6.57
C ALA A 239 -7.29 -6.63 -5.90
N ALA A 240 -8.50 -6.83 -6.43
CA ALA A 240 -9.42 -7.86 -5.96
C ALA A 240 -9.01 -9.25 -6.44
N PRO A 241 -9.04 -10.28 -5.57
CA PRO A 241 -8.98 -11.66 -6.01
C PRO A 241 -10.30 -12.04 -6.72
N GLU A 242 -10.24 -13.03 -7.59
CA GLU A 242 -11.44 -13.62 -8.19
C GLU A 242 -12.08 -14.62 -7.21
N ARG A 243 -12.62 -14.10 -6.10
CA ARG A 243 -13.25 -14.91 -5.04
C ARG A 243 -14.51 -14.21 -4.53
N PRO A 244 -15.53 -14.96 -4.11
CA PRO A 244 -16.72 -14.37 -3.50
C PRO A 244 -16.37 -13.71 -2.16
N VAL A 245 -17.08 -12.62 -1.84
CA VAL A 245 -16.98 -11.94 -0.55
C VAL A 245 -17.59 -12.85 0.53
N PRO A 246 -16.85 -13.16 1.61
CA PRO A 246 -17.38 -13.99 2.70
C PRO A 246 -18.60 -13.35 3.39
N LYS A 247 -19.49 -14.20 3.95
CA LYS A 247 -20.67 -13.71 4.68
C LYS A 247 -20.34 -12.82 5.87
N ASP A 248 -19.21 -13.05 6.50
CA ASP A 248 -18.68 -12.31 7.65
C ASP A 248 -17.45 -11.47 7.30
N ALA A 249 -17.32 -11.08 6.01
CA ALA A 249 -16.20 -10.26 5.53
C ALA A 249 -16.06 -8.99 6.38
N PRO A 250 -14.80 -8.61 6.73
CA PRO A 250 -14.53 -7.40 7.50
C PRO A 250 -14.82 -6.13 6.69
N PRO A 251 -15.01 -4.97 7.34
CA PRO A 251 -15.04 -3.68 6.66
C PRO A 251 -13.73 -3.43 5.93
N VAL A 252 -13.78 -2.75 4.77
CA VAL A 252 -12.62 -2.45 3.94
C VAL A 252 -12.46 -0.95 3.68
N PHE A 253 -11.21 -0.47 3.81
CA PHE A 253 -10.77 0.85 3.36
C PHE A 253 -9.90 0.69 2.11
N ILE A 254 -10.12 1.52 1.11
CA ILE A 254 -9.42 1.46 -0.18
C ILE A 254 -8.90 2.85 -0.56
N ALA A 255 -7.65 2.94 -1.01
CA ALA A 255 -7.08 4.18 -1.52
C ALA A 255 -6.32 3.91 -2.83
N VAL A 256 -6.61 4.69 -3.86
CA VAL A 256 -5.98 4.59 -5.19
C VAL A 256 -5.77 5.98 -5.79
N ALA A 257 -4.86 6.11 -6.75
CA ALA A 257 -4.72 7.29 -7.58
C ALA A 257 -5.33 7.06 -8.97
N ALA A 258 -6.02 8.07 -9.50
CA ALA A 258 -6.67 7.99 -10.81
C ALA A 258 -5.66 7.90 -11.97
N ASP A 259 -4.46 8.41 -11.76
CA ASP A 259 -3.33 8.39 -12.67
C ASP A 259 -2.39 7.18 -12.49
N ASP A 260 -2.78 6.17 -11.68
CA ASP A 260 -2.01 4.93 -11.52
C ASP A 260 -1.88 4.20 -12.87
N GLY A 261 -0.72 4.32 -13.51
CA GLY A 261 -0.43 3.72 -14.80
C GLY A 261 -0.15 2.22 -14.75
N LEU A 262 0.06 1.64 -13.55
CA LEU A 262 0.42 0.24 -13.38
C LEU A 262 -0.81 -0.66 -13.15
N LEU A 263 -1.58 -0.40 -12.10
CA LEU A 263 -2.77 -1.19 -11.76
C LEU A 263 -4.08 -0.45 -12.07
N GLY A 264 -4.02 0.86 -12.28
CA GLY A 264 -5.18 1.67 -12.59
C GLY A 264 -6.29 1.48 -11.56
N TYR A 265 -7.49 1.20 -12.04
CA TYR A 265 -8.68 1.02 -11.18
C TYR A 265 -8.90 -0.42 -10.71
N ALA A 266 -7.87 -1.26 -10.64
CA ALA A 266 -7.99 -2.67 -10.21
C ALA A 266 -8.54 -2.85 -8.78
N SER A 267 -8.53 -1.80 -7.97
CA SER A 267 -9.16 -1.78 -6.64
C SER A 267 -10.67 -1.50 -6.66
N VAL A 268 -11.22 -0.94 -7.75
CA VAL A 268 -12.66 -0.60 -7.85
C VAL A 268 -13.56 -1.83 -7.64
N PRO A 269 -13.28 -2.99 -8.25
CA PRO A 269 -14.05 -4.19 -8.01
C PRO A 269 -14.14 -4.63 -6.54
N ILE A 270 -13.15 -4.30 -5.70
CA ILE A 270 -13.22 -4.58 -4.26
C ILE A 270 -14.38 -3.81 -3.64
N PHE A 271 -14.48 -2.51 -3.93
CA PHE A 271 -15.55 -1.66 -3.42
C PHE A 271 -16.91 -2.15 -3.90
N GLU A 272 -17.06 -2.45 -5.18
CA GLU A 272 -18.32 -2.94 -5.78
C GLU A 272 -18.77 -4.26 -5.15
N ASP A 273 -17.85 -5.24 -5.02
CA ASP A 273 -18.15 -6.56 -4.50
C ASP A 273 -18.54 -6.51 -3.01
N TRP A 274 -17.84 -5.71 -2.19
CA TRP A 274 -18.18 -5.50 -0.78
C TRP A 274 -19.55 -4.87 -0.64
N ARG A 275 -19.83 -3.83 -1.41
CA ARG A 275 -21.14 -3.16 -1.42
C ARG A 275 -22.26 -4.08 -1.88
N ALA A 276 -22.05 -4.85 -2.93
CA ALA A 276 -23.01 -5.85 -3.41
C ALA A 276 -23.29 -6.95 -2.38
N ALA A 277 -22.29 -7.34 -1.59
CA ALA A 277 -22.42 -8.28 -0.48
C ALA A 277 -23.02 -7.66 0.80
N GLY A 278 -23.41 -6.38 0.79
CA GLY A 278 -23.95 -5.67 1.95
C GLY A 278 -22.91 -5.40 3.04
N LYS A 279 -21.62 -5.33 2.67
CA LYS A 279 -20.51 -5.06 3.60
C LYS A 279 -20.09 -3.60 3.57
N SER A 280 -19.49 -3.15 4.68
CA SER A 280 -18.94 -1.79 4.77
C SER A 280 -17.69 -1.68 3.89
N ALA A 281 -17.69 -0.70 3.00
CA ALA A 281 -16.54 -0.35 2.17
C ALA A 281 -16.45 1.17 2.04
N GLU A 282 -15.25 1.70 2.19
CA GLU A 282 -14.92 3.09 1.94
C GLU A 282 -13.78 3.17 0.93
N MET A 283 -13.92 4.03 -0.09
CA MET A 283 -12.94 4.15 -1.16
C MET A 283 -12.61 5.62 -1.43
N HIS A 284 -11.32 5.91 -1.47
CA HIS A 284 -10.76 7.20 -1.85
C HIS A 284 -10.03 7.08 -3.18
N VAL A 285 -10.42 7.91 -4.15
CA VAL A 285 -9.77 8.03 -5.46
C VAL A 285 -9.16 9.41 -5.55
N TYR A 286 -7.84 9.48 -5.46
CA TYR A 286 -7.08 10.73 -5.58
C TYR A 286 -6.82 11.04 -7.06
N ALA A 287 -6.92 12.32 -7.44
CA ALA A 287 -6.75 12.71 -8.84
C ALA A 287 -5.34 12.42 -9.37
N ALA A 288 -4.32 12.52 -8.50
CA ALA A 288 -2.92 12.27 -8.82
C ALA A 288 -2.21 11.58 -7.64
N GLY A 289 -1.15 10.84 -7.92
CA GLY A 289 -0.36 10.10 -6.94
C GLY A 289 0.47 8.99 -7.59
N GLU A 290 0.11 8.58 -8.80
CA GLU A 290 0.67 7.46 -9.53
C GLU A 290 0.61 6.14 -8.72
N HIS A 291 1.28 5.08 -9.21
CA HIS A 291 1.43 3.85 -8.43
C HIS A 291 2.52 3.99 -7.37
N GLY A 292 2.26 3.52 -6.15
CA GLY A 292 3.30 3.47 -5.10
C GLY A 292 3.47 4.81 -4.36
N PHE A 293 2.43 5.65 -4.24
CA PHE A 293 2.52 6.87 -3.43
C PHE A 293 2.85 6.58 -1.95
N GLY A 294 2.32 5.49 -1.36
CA GLY A 294 2.68 4.98 -0.03
C GLY A 294 2.86 6.09 1.02
N MET A 295 4.01 6.04 1.72
CA MET A 295 4.40 7.05 2.71
C MET A 295 5.52 7.99 2.19
N ARG A 296 5.71 8.09 0.87
CA ARG A 296 6.83 8.83 0.29
C ARG A 296 6.66 10.35 0.24
N GLY A 297 5.44 10.84 0.27
CA GLY A 297 5.16 12.26 0.04
C GLY A 297 5.40 12.65 -1.42
N VAL A 298 4.35 12.56 -2.24
CA VAL A 298 4.44 12.82 -3.70
C VAL A 298 3.95 14.22 -4.07
N GLY A 299 3.55 15.03 -3.08
CA GLY A 299 3.11 16.42 -3.28
C GLY A 299 1.68 16.54 -3.82
N THR A 300 0.86 15.51 -3.66
CA THR A 300 -0.53 15.49 -4.10
C THR A 300 -1.50 15.23 -2.94
N SER A 301 -2.81 15.30 -3.20
CA SER A 301 -3.82 14.95 -2.18
C SER A 301 -3.74 13.50 -1.71
N ALA A 302 -3.06 12.61 -2.46
CA ALA A 302 -2.82 11.24 -2.06
C ALA A 302 -1.94 11.15 -0.79
N ASP A 303 -1.14 12.17 -0.47
CA ASP A 303 -0.30 12.18 0.73
C ASP A 303 -1.11 12.14 2.05
N HIS A 304 -2.42 12.46 1.99
CA HIS A 304 -3.32 12.43 3.14
C HIS A 304 -4.09 11.13 3.33
N TRP A 305 -3.80 10.08 2.53
CA TRP A 305 -4.53 8.83 2.63
C TRP A 305 -4.45 8.18 4.01
N ASN A 306 -3.31 8.30 4.68
CA ASN A 306 -3.06 7.76 6.01
C ASN A 306 -3.89 8.47 7.10
N GLU A 307 -4.16 9.77 6.95
CA GLU A 307 -5.05 10.53 7.81
C GLU A 307 -6.50 10.08 7.61
N HIS A 308 -6.94 9.89 6.36
CA HIS A 308 -8.26 9.35 6.05
C HIS A 308 -8.43 7.93 6.60
N PHE A 309 -7.39 7.08 6.51
CA PHE A 309 -7.41 5.75 7.11
C PHE A 309 -7.60 5.81 8.64
N VAL A 310 -6.90 6.69 9.34
CA VAL A 310 -7.07 6.89 10.79
C VAL A 310 -8.49 7.39 11.12
N GLN A 311 -9.03 8.33 10.33
CA GLN A 311 -10.41 8.80 10.50
C GLN A 311 -11.41 7.66 10.31
N TRP A 312 -11.22 6.84 9.29
CA TRP A 312 -12.05 5.66 9.03
C TRP A 312 -11.97 4.64 10.16
N LEU A 313 -10.79 4.37 10.72
CA LEU A 313 -10.64 3.46 11.88
C LEU A 313 -11.45 3.93 13.09
N LYS A 314 -11.45 5.25 13.35
CA LYS A 314 -12.27 5.85 14.42
C LYS A 314 -13.76 5.72 14.12
N ALA A 315 -14.19 6.09 12.92
CA ALA A 315 -15.58 6.03 12.50
C ALA A 315 -16.13 4.59 12.54
N SER A 316 -15.29 3.61 12.21
CA SER A 316 -15.60 2.17 12.23
C SER A 316 -15.46 1.54 13.63
N ARG A 317 -15.10 2.31 14.66
CA ARG A 317 -14.85 1.84 16.04
C ARG A 317 -13.73 0.80 16.17
N MET A 318 -12.86 0.72 15.17
CA MET A 318 -11.65 -0.10 15.23
C MET A 318 -10.53 0.60 16.01
N MET A 319 -10.68 1.89 16.20
CA MET A 319 -9.81 2.75 17.03
C MET A 319 -10.68 3.63 17.93
N PRO A 320 -10.31 3.87 19.21
CA PRO A 320 -11.04 4.75 20.12
C PRO A 320 -11.10 6.18 19.65
#